data_c1ab1db1dd6428fbc8ea630c855751f3
#
_entry.id   c1ab1db1dd6428fbc8ea630c855751f3
#
_cell.length_a   1.000
_cell.length_b   1.000
_cell.length_c   1.000
_cell.angle_alpha   90.00
_cell.angle_beta   90.00
_cell.angle_gamma   90.00
#
_symmetry.space_group_name_H-M   'P 1'
#
loop_
_entity.id
_entity.type
_entity.pdbx_description
1 polymer ?
#
loop_
_entity_poly.entity_id
_entity_poly.type
_entity_poly.pdbx_seq_one_letter_code
_entity_poly.pdbx_strand_id
1 'polypeptide(L)'
;VLPLKRLGAAKSRLEHPGRALLALAMATDTAAAAAAVGRDVVTGVLLVTNDPAASAAITAQAVDGGEVAKDGPAGQGHGGWAPVLAVPDLPDRGLNAALRHGARVATRRWPGHGVAAMSADLAALRPAELRAALLAAPPTGRAVLADAAGTGTVLLCAAPGSELLPRFGEDSHALHVRSGAVDLTGGLAASVPGLRRDVDTVVDLAAARLLGVGPATSAALATAAANAG
;
A
#
# COMPACT_ATOMS: atom_id res chain seq x y z
N VAL A 1 6.09 -3.44 1.22
CA VAL A 1 6.28 -2.75 2.50
C VAL A 1 5.33 -1.58 2.58
N LEU A 2 4.49 -1.56 3.62
CA LEU A 2 3.48 -0.55 3.89
C LEU A 2 3.82 0.17 5.19
N PRO A 3 4.19 1.46 5.16
CA PRO A 3 4.43 2.23 6.36
C PRO A 3 3.10 2.79 6.88
N LEU A 4 2.83 2.64 8.17
CA LEU A 4 1.64 3.21 8.80
C LEU A 4 2.05 3.94 10.10
N LYS A 5 1.89 5.26 10.10
CA LYS A 5 2.06 6.08 11.30
C LYS A 5 1.01 5.74 12.35
N ARG A 6 1.26 6.08 13.61
CA ARG A 6 0.25 5.98 14.67
C ARG A 6 -1.04 6.67 14.23
N LEU A 7 -2.18 5.99 14.41
CA LEU A 7 -3.48 6.43 13.91
C LEU A 7 -3.87 7.83 14.41
N GLY A 8 -3.50 8.18 15.63
CA GLY A 8 -3.73 9.52 16.20
C GLY A 8 -3.00 10.66 15.47
N ALA A 9 -1.88 10.35 14.78
CA ALA A 9 -1.10 11.31 14.00
C ALA A 9 -1.34 11.19 12.49
N ALA A 10 -2.14 10.19 12.07
CA ALA A 10 -2.41 9.95 10.67
C ALA A 10 -3.44 10.94 10.11
N LYS A 11 -3.28 11.29 8.82
CA LYS A 11 -4.26 12.05 8.04
C LYS A 11 -4.69 13.40 8.66
N SER A 12 -3.74 14.17 9.15
CA SER A 12 -4.01 15.50 9.75
C SER A 12 -4.68 16.49 8.79
N ARG A 13 -4.52 16.31 7.47
CA ARG A 13 -5.16 17.10 6.41
C ARG A 13 -6.55 16.58 6.02
N LEU A 14 -6.92 15.37 6.45
CA LEU A 14 -8.26 14.85 6.26
C LEU A 14 -9.15 15.46 7.35
N GLU A 15 -9.90 16.50 7.02
CA GLU A 15 -10.85 17.16 7.90
C GLU A 15 -12.11 16.29 8.07
N HIS A 16 -11.96 15.17 8.80
CA HIS A 16 -13.03 14.20 9.02
C HIS A 16 -13.03 13.75 10.49
N PRO A 17 -14.19 13.76 11.19
CA PRO A 17 -14.28 13.36 12.61
C PRO A 17 -13.73 11.96 12.89
N GLY A 18 -13.92 11.03 11.95
CA GLY A 18 -13.45 9.64 12.02
C GLY A 18 -12.10 9.40 11.34
N ARG A 19 -11.21 10.39 11.20
CA ARG A 19 -9.94 10.27 10.43
C ARG A 19 -9.06 9.08 10.83
N ALA A 20 -8.98 8.76 12.11
CA ALA A 20 -8.17 7.63 12.60
C ALA A 20 -8.76 6.29 12.16
N LEU A 21 -10.09 6.14 12.26
CA LEU A 21 -10.81 4.97 11.77
C LEU A 21 -10.68 4.82 10.25
N LEU A 22 -10.82 5.92 9.51
CA LEU A 22 -10.62 5.92 8.05
C LEU A 22 -9.18 5.58 7.66
N ALA A 23 -8.18 6.12 8.38
CA ALA A 23 -6.79 5.78 8.13
C ALA A 23 -6.51 4.29 8.34
N LEU A 24 -7.06 3.70 9.42
CA LEU A 24 -6.98 2.27 9.66
C LEU A 24 -7.68 1.47 8.55
N ALA A 25 -8.90 1.85 8.20
CA ALA A 25 -9.69 1.17 7.19
C ALA A 25 -9.01 1.18 5.81
N MET A 26 -8.49 2.33 5.38
CA MET A 26 -7.73 2.45 4.12
C MET A 26 -6.46 1.59 4.13
N ALA A 27 -5.71 1.59 5.23
CA ALA A 27 -4.52 0.75 5.37
C ALA A 27 -4.86 -0.74 5.34
N THR A 28 -6.00 -1.12 5.92
CA THR A 28 -6.52 -2.48 5.89
C THR A 28 -6.87 -2.92 4.47
N ASP A 29 -7.63 -2.10 3.74
CA ASP A 29 -7.97 -2.39 2.34
C ASP A 29 -6.72 -2.47 1.46
N THR A 30 -5.76 -1.55 1.66
CA THR A 30 -4.49 -1.54 0.94
C THR A 30 -3.67 -2.81 1.19
N ALA A 31 -3.57 -3.24 2.45
CA ALA A 31 -2.85 -4.46 2.82
C ALA A 31 -3.53 -5.72 2.27
N ALA A 32 -4.87 -5.77 2.35
CA ALA A 32 -5.67 -6.86 1.79
C ALA A 32 -5.52 -6.97 0.27
N ALA A 33 -5.61 -5.83 -0.44
CA ALA A 33 -5.42 -5.80 -1.89
C ALA A 33 -3.99 -6.25 -2.29
N ALA A 34 -2.97 -5.82 -1.54
CA ALA A 34 -1.59 -6.24 -1.77
C ALA A 34 -1.40 -7.75 -1.51
N ALA A 35 -2.02 -8.30 -0.47
CA ALA A 35 -1.98 -9.74 -0.16
C ALA A 35 -2.69 -10.58 -1.22
N ALA A 36 -3.77 -10.05 -1.81
CA ALA A 36 -4.59 -10.73 -2.83
C ALA A 36 -4.00 -10.71 -4.25
N VAL A 37 -2.83 -10.08 -4.47
CA VAL A 37 -2.15 -10.05 -5.79
C VAL A 37 -1.83 -11.45 -6.31
N GLY A 38 -1.58 -12.39 -5.42
CA GLY A 38 -1.16 -13.76 -5.72
C GLY A 38 0.29 -14.01 -5.31
N ARG A 39 0.54 -15.20 -4.73
CA ARG A 39 1.86 -15.58 -4.16
C ARG A 39 2.94 -15.79 -5.21
N ASP A 40 2.57 -15.90 -6.46
CA ASP A 40 3.49 -15.93 -7.60
C ASP A 40 4.17 -14.58 -7.87
N VAL A 41 3.58 -13.47 -7.39
CA VAL A 41 4.14 -12.11 -7.53
C VAL A 41 4.45 -11.48 -6.18
N VAL A 42 3.57 -11.62 -5.18
CA VAL A 42 3.75 -11.07 -3.83
C VAL A 42 3.92 -12.19 -2.82
N THR A 43 5.15 -12.41 -2.36
CA THR A 43 5.49 -13.46 -1.39
C THR A 43 5.03 -13.13 0.02
N GLY A 44 4.97 -11.84 0.37
CA GLY A 44 4.51 -11.35 1.67
C GLY A 44 4.31 -9.85 1.70
N VAL A 45 3.44 -9.39 2.58
CA VAL A 45 3.20 -7.97 2.87
C VAL A 45 3.75 -7.65 4.25
N LEU A 46 4.54 -6.59 4.36
CA LEU A 46 5.13 -6.14 5.61
C LEU A 46 4.58 -4.77 6.00
N LEU A 47 3.79 -4.73 7.06
CA LEU A 47 3.33 -3.49 7.68
C LEU A 47 4.39 -2.99 8.67
N VAL A 48 4.84 -1.74 8.52
CA VAL A 48 5.79 -1.09 9.43
C VAL A 48 5.04 -0.06 10.27
N THR A 49 4.83 -0.35 11.54
CA THR A 49 4.02 0.52 12.42
C THR A 49 4.39 0.36 13.90
N ASN A 50 4.27 1.45 14.65
CA ASN A 50 4.30 1.46 16.13
C ASN A 50 2.90 1.58 16.76
N ASP A 51 1.84 1.35 15.96
CA ASP A 51 0.46 1.33 16.44
C ASP A 51 -0.01 -0.11 16.66
N PRO A 52 -0.18 -0.56 17.91
CA PRO A 52 -0.54 -1.94 18.21
C PRO A 52 -1.97 -2.29 17.75
N ALA A 53 -2.90 -1.32 17.77
CA ALA A 53 -4.27 -1.56 17.33
C ALA A 53 -4.31 -1.76 15.80
N ALA A 54 -3.57 -0.92 15.06
CA ALA A 54 -3.44 -1.09 13.61
C ALA A 54 -2.75 -2.41 13.24
N SER A 55 -1.68 -2.76 13.95
CA SER A 55 -0.98 -4.03 13.75
C SER A 55 -1.94 -5.22 13.91
N ALA A 56 -2.67 -5.28 15.03
CA ALA A 56 -3.60 -6.37 15.31
C ALA A 56 -4.76 -6.45 14.29
N ALA A 57 -5.41 -5.31 13.98
CA ALA A 57 -6.55 -5.28 13.07
C ALA A 57 -6.18 -5.70 11.65
N ILE A 58 -5.07 -5.20 11.10
CA ILE A 58 -4.67 -5.45 9.72
C ILE A 58 -4.18 -6.90 9.55
N THR A 59 -3.43 -7.44 10.52
CA THR A 59 -2.96 -8.83 10.44
C THR A 59 -4.08 -9.84 10.63
N ALA A 60 -5.06 -9.59 11.50
CA ALA A 60 -6.22 -10.45 11.70
C ALA A 60 -7.08 -10.54 10.43
N GLN A 61 -7.41 -9.39 9.81
CA GLN A 61 -8.27 -9.37 8.63
C GLN A 61 -7.63 -10.04 7.39
N ALA A 62 -6.30 -10.02 7.30
CA ALA A 62 -5.59 -10.73 6.23
C ALA A 62 -5.68 -12.26 6.37
N VAL A 63 -5.83 -12.78 7.59
CA VAL A 63 -6.06 -14.22 7.85
C VAL A 63 -7.47 -14.60 7.39
N ASP A 64 -8.49 -13.84 7.79
CA ASP A 64 -9.90 -14.11 7.46
C ASP A 64 -10.14 -14.02 5.93
N GLY A 65 -9.56 -13.04 5.25
CA GLY A 65 -9.65 -12.89 3.80
C GLY A 65 -9.05 -14.07 3.01
N GLY A 66 -8.02 -14.70 3.54
CA GLY A 66 -7.41 -15.90 2.96
C GLY A 66 -8.28 -17.16 3.08
N GLU A 67 -9.14 -17.27 4.10
CA GLU A 67 -10.09 -18.39 4.24
C GLU A 67 -11.33 -18.24 3.36
N VAL A 68 -11.87 -17.04 3.23
CA VAL A 68 -13.02 -16.74 2.35
C VAL A 68 -12.71 -16.99 0.87
N ALA A 69 -11.46 -16.79 0.45
CA ALA A 69 -11.06 -17.02 -0.94
C ALA A 69 -10.95 -18.51 -1.32
N LYS A 70 -11.05 -19.46 -0.37
CA LYS A 70 -11.03 -20.90 -0.66
C LYS A 70 -12.33 -21.42 -1.27
N ASP A 71 -13.44 -20.72 -1.09
CA ASP A 71 -14.79 -21.15 -1.51
C ASP A 71 -15.29 -20.49 -2.82
N GLY A 72 -14.44 -19.73 -3.52
CA GLY A 72 -14.74 -19.21 -4.85
C GLY A 72 -14.71 -20.30 -5.92
N PRO A 73 -15.48 -20.16 -7.05
CA PRO A 73 -15.49 -21.16 -8.11
C PRO A 73 -14.08 -21.43 -8.62
N ALA A 74 -13.70 -22.72 -8.69
CA ALA A 74 -12.41 -23.18 -9.16
C ALA A 74 -12.20 -22.78 -10.64
N GLY A 75 -11.60 -21.62 -10.83
CA GLY A 75 -11.30 -21.11 -12.18
C GLY A 75 -10.43 -19.86 -12.09
N GLN A 76 -9.10 -20.05 -12.26
CA GLN A 76 -8.06 -19.03 -12.38
C GLN A 76 -7.54 -18.39 -11.07
N GLY A 77 -7.37 -19.15 -9.99
CA GLY A 77 -6.66 -18.73 -8.78
C GLY A 77 -5.16 -18.76 -8.97
N HIS A 78 -4.52 -17.61 -9.18
CA HIS A 78 -3.09 -17.44 -8.97
C HIS A 78 -2.84 -17.62 -7.47
N GLY A 79 -2.30 -18.75 -7.05
CA GLY A 79 -2.07 -19.26 -5.69
C GLY A 79 -2.29 -18.26 -4.55
N GLY A 80 -3.06 -18.65 -3.58
CA GLY A 80 -3.49 -18.01 -2.32
C GLY A 80 -2.98 -16.62 -1.92
N TRP A 81 -3.57 -16.03 -0.92
CA TRP A 81 -3.17 -14.73 -0.36
C TRP A 81 -1.76 -14.79 0.25
N ALA A 82 -0.99 -13.72 0.06
CA ALA A 82 0.29 -13.56 0.72
C ALA A 82 0.10 -13.23 2.22
N PRO A 83 0.96 -13.75 3.13
CA PRO A 83 0.87 -13.41 4.55
C PRO A 83 1.12 -11.92 4.77
N VAL A 84 0.36 -11.31 5.68
CA VAL A 84 0.58 -9.94 6.17
C VAL A 84 1.22 -10.02 7.54
N LEU A 85 2.41 -9.44 7.68
CA LEU A 85 3.17 -9.39 8.91
C LEU A 85 3.34 -7.95 9.36
N ALA A 86 3.34 -7.70 10.66
CA ALA A 86 3.63 -6.40 11.22
C ALA A 86 4.99 -6.39 11.92
N VAL A 87 5.73 -5.29 11.77
CA VAL A 87 7.00 -5.04 12.45
C VAL A 87 7.03 -3.62 13.01
N PRO A 88 7.73 -3.38 14.12
CA PRO A 88 7.88 -2.05 14.67
C PRO A 88 8.56 -1.10 13.69
N ASP A 89 8.15 0.18 13.69
CA ASP A 89 8.89 1.26 13.02
C ASP A 89 10.14 1.60 13.85
N LEU A 90 11.28 1.12 13.39
CA LEU A 90 12.58 1.40 14.00
C LEU A 90 13.50 2.07 12.96
N PRO A 91 14.07 3.22 13.30
CA PRO A 91 14.18 3.89 14.59
C PRO A 91 13.11 4.97 14.89
N ASP A 92 11.93 4.92 14.26
CA ASP A 92 10.84 5.92 14.39
C ASP A 92 11.31 7.34 14.00
N ARG A 93 11.99 7.43 12.86
CA ARG A 93 12.57 8.67 12.30
C ARG A 93 11.94 9.06 10.96
N GLY A 94 10.62 8.87 10.86
CA GLY A 94 9.82 9.28 9.72
C GLY A 94 9.78 8.25 8.58
N LEU A 95 8.98 8.58 7.57
CA LEU A 95 8.55 7.69 6.50
C LEU A 95 9.69 6.94 5.80
N ASN A 96 10.70 7.68 5.35
CA ASN A 96 11.81 7.07 4.60
C ASN A 96 12.68 6.15 5.47
N ALA A 97 12.77 6.40 6.79
CA ALA A 97 13.45 5.52 7.73
C ALA A 97 12.66 4.24 7.96
N ALA A 98 11.34 4.33 8.12
CA ALA A 98 10.42 3.20 8.23
C ALA A 98 10.51 2.29 6.99
N LEU A 99 10.48 2.89 5.79
CA LEU A 99 10.57 2.15 4.54
C LEU A 99 11.93 1.45 4.36
N ARG A 100 13.04 2.11 4.70
CA ARG A 100 14.37 1.46 4.71
C ARG A 100 14.44 0.32 5.73
N HIS A 101 13.85 0.50 6.92
CA HIS A 101 13.79 -0.57 7.92
C HIS A 101 12.98 -1.74 7.40
N GLY A 102 11.76 -1.50 6.92
CA GLY A 102 10.89 -2.53 6.36
C GLY A 102 11.53 -3.27 5.18
N ALA A 103 12.21 -2.56 4.28
CA ALA A 103 12.93 -3.17 3.17
C ALA A 103 14.02 -4.14 3.65
N ARG A 104 14.82 -3.74 4.65
CA ARG A 104 15.84 -4.63 5.23
C ARG A 104 15.23 -5.86 5.91
N VAL A 105 14.10 -5.70 6.60
CA VAL A 105 13.38 -6.83 7.21
C VAL A 105 12.84 -7.75 6.12
N ALA A 106 12.21 -7.21 5.07
CA ALA A 106 11.69 -7.97 3.94
C ALA A 106 12.78 -8.78 3.23
N THR A 107 13.92 -8.16 2.90
CA THR A 107 15.04 -8.82 2.25
C THR A 107 15.61 -9.99 3.09
N ARG A 108 15.68 -9.84 4.41
CA ARG A 108 16.10 -10.94 5.31
C ARG A 108 15.05 -12.04 5.41
N ARG A 109 13.77 -11.67 5.41
CA ARG A 109 12.66 -12.63 5.58
C ARG A 109 12.42 -13.45 4.31
N TRP A 110 12.60 -12.83 3.15
CA TRP A 110 12.39 -13.40 1.81
C TRP A 110 13.63 -13.17 0.92
N PRO A 111 14.72 -13.92 1.15
CA PRO A 111 15.93 -13.77 0.36
C PRO A 111 15.67 -14.02 -1.14
N GLY A 112 16.37 -13.31 -2.00
CA GLY A 112 16.23 -13.46 -3.45
C GLY A 112 15.01 -12.78 -4.06
N HIS A 113 14.16 -12.11 -3.26
CA HIS A 113 13.01 -11.38 -3.75
C HIS A 113 13.29 -9.87 -3.86
N GLY A 114 12.61 -9.20 -4.79
CA GLY A 114 12.56 -7.74 -4.84
C GLY A 114 11.72 -7.17 -3.68
N VAL A 115 11.82 -5.87 -3.48
CA VAL A 115 11.05 -5.15 -2.47
C VAL A 115 10.27 -4.02 -3.12
N ALA A 116 8.98 -3.94 -2.83
CA ALA A 116 8.14 -2.80 -3.20
C ALA A 116 7.71 -2.04 -1.94
N ALA A 117 7.90 -0.72 -1.93
CA ALA A 117 7.36 0.20 -0.94
C ALA A 117 6.16 0.95 -1.54
N MET A 118 5.07 1.05 -0.81
CA MET A 118 3.83 1.62 -1.29
C MET A 118 3.16 2.42 -0.18
N SER A 119 2.42 3.48 -0.54
CA SER A 119 1.54 4.19 0.39
C SER A 119 0.51 3.23 1.02
N ALA A 120 0.14 3.47 2.28
CA ALA A 120 -0.82 2.63 3.00
C ALA A 120 -2.27 3.16 2.96
N ASP A 121 -2.53 4.17 2.16
CA ASP A 121 -3.81 4.90 2.07
C ASP A 121 -4.45 4.84 0.68
N LEU A 122 -4.21 3.75 -0.02
CA LEU A 122 -4.73 3.50 -1.36
C LEU A 122 -6.08 2.78 -1.27
N ALA A 123 -7.09 3.49 -0.76
CA ALA A 123 -8.42 2.95 -0.45
C ALA A 123 -9.13 2.27 -1.63
N ALA A 124 -8.81 2.67 -2.86
CA ALA A 124 -9.38 2.13 -4.10
C ALA A 124 -8.45 1.15 -4.83
N LEU A 125 -7.36 0.72 -4.21
CA LEU A 125 -6.39 -0.21 -4.81
C LEU A 125 -7.07 -1.54 -5.18
N ARG A 126 -6.83 -1.98 -6.41
CA ARG A 126 -7.22 -3.31 -6.89
C ARG A 126 -6.00 -4.22 -7.01
N PRO A 127 -6.10 -5.51 -6.62
CA PRO A 127 -4.98 -6.46 -6.74
C PRO A 127 -4.40 -6.54 -8.16
N ALA A 128 -5.25 -6.47 -9.18
CA ALA A 128 -4.84 -6.52 -10.59
C ALA A 128 -3.97 -5.31 -10.99
N GLU A 129 -4.26 -4.12 -10.45
CA GLU A 129 -3.48 -2.90 -10.72
C GLU A 129 -2.08 -3.00 -10.12
N LEU A 130 -1.98 -3.45 -8.86
CA LEU A 130 -0.69 -3.66 -8.21
C LEU A 130 0.11 -4.76 -8.92
N ARG A 131 -0.55 -5.87 -9.30
CA ARG A 131 0.07 -6.93 -10.08
C ARG A 131 0.68 -6.40 -11.38
N ALA A 132 -0.09 -5.61 -12.14
CA ALA A 132 0.38 -5.02 -13.40
C ALA A 132 1.61 -4.12 -13.17
N ALA A 133 1.60 -3.29 -12.13
CA ALA A 133 2.72 -2.41 -11.82
C ALA A 133 3.98 -3.18 -11.38
N LEU A 134 3.83 -4.24 -10.56
CA LEU A 134 4.95 -5.08 -10.13
C LEU A 134 5.58 -5.86 -11.28
N LEU A 135 4.75 -6.38 -12.20
CA LEU A 135 5.23 -7.11 -13.37
C LEU A 135 5.87 -6.20 -14.44
N ALA A 136 5.51 -4.92 -14.47
CA ALA A 136 6.12 -3.93 -15.35
C ALA A 136 7.48 -3.41 -14.82
N ALA A 137 7.79 -3.67 -13.54
CA ALA A 137 9.08 -3.27 -12.98
C ALA A 137 10.24 -4.06 -13.64
N PRO A 138 11.37 -3.41 -13.96
CA PRO A 138 12.49 -4.09 -14.59
C PRO A 138 13.11 -5.14 -13.65
N PRO A 139 13.75 -6.19 -14.20
CA PRO A 139 14.36 -7.26 -13.40
C PRO A 139 15.61 -6.82 -12.64
N THR A 140 16.12 -5.62 -12.91
CA THR A 140 17.30 -5.03 -12.24
C THR A 140 17.04 -3.56 -11.92
N GLY A 141 17.70 -3.05 -10.87
CA GLY A 141 17.56 -1.65 -10.48
C GLY A 141 16.25 -1.34 -9.78
N ARG A 142 15.70 -0.18 -10.03
CA ARG A 142 14.49 0.34 -9.35
C ARG A 142 13.48 0.86 -10.35
N ALA A 143 12.20 0.86 -9.94
CA ALA A 143 11.12 1.48 -10.68
C ALA A 143 10.25 2.33 -9.76
N VAL A 144 9.60 3.34 -10.31
CA VAL A 144 8.73 4.27 -9.57
C VAL A 144 7.43 4.50 -10.33
N LEU A 145 6.33 4.62 -9.58
CA LEU A 145 5.03 5.03 -10.08
C LEU A 145 4.57 6.28 -9.33
N ALA A 146 4.22 7.32 -10.07
CA ALA A 146 3.70 8.56 -9.50
C ALA A 146 2.28 8.40 -8.96
N ASP A 147 1.92 9.25 -7.98
CA ASP A 147 0.54 9.49 -7.56
C ASP A 147 -0.33 10.05 -8.70
N ALA A 148 -1.60 10.29 -8.41
CA ALA A 148 -2.52 10.84 -9.40
C ALA A 148 -2.18 12.28 -9.80
N ALA A 149 -1.53 13.05 -8.93
CA ALA A 149 -1.06 14.40 -9.21
C ALA A 149 0.21 14.41 -10.08
N GLY A 150 0.96 13.30 -10.11
CA GLY A 150 2.20 13.16 -10.89
C GLY A 150 3.44 13.70 -10.18
N THR A 151 3.34 14.19 -8.95
CA THR A 151 4.45 14.79 -8.19
C THR A 151 4.94 13.89 -7.05
N GLY A 152 4.03 13.20 -6.37
CA GLY A 152 4.33 12.24 -5.33
C GLY A 152 4.63 10.84 -5.88
N THR A 153 4.95 9.92 -5.00
CA THR A 153 5.21 8.51 -5.30
C THR A 153 4.26 7.63 -4.52
N VAL A 154 3.54 6.77 -5.20
CA VAL A 154 2.68 5.74 -4.56
C VAL A 154 3.35 4.39 -4.48
N LEU A 155 4.24 4.06 -5.42
CA LEU A 155 4.95 2.79 -5.48
C LEU A 155 6.41 3.02 -5.87
N LEU A 156 7.32 2.43 -5.10
CA LEU A 156 8.76 2.34 -5.42
C LEU A 156 9.18 0.88 -5.32
N CYS A 157 9.69 0.33 -6.41
CA CYS A 157 10.18 -1.05 -6.49
C CYS A 157 11.71 -1.08 -6.54
N ALA A 158 12.30 -2.10 -5.93
CA ALA A 158 13.70 -2.48 -6.09
C ALA A 158 13.76 -3.96 -6.45
N ALA A 159 14.45 -4.28 -7.53
CA ALA A 159 14.70 -5.66 -7.96
C ALA A 159 15.57 -6.43 -6.93
N PRO A 160 15.60 -7.76 -6.98
CA PRO A 160 16.48 -8.54 -6.11
C PRO A 160 17.94 -8.05 -6.16
N GLY A 161 18.56 -7.88 -4.99
CA GLY A 161 19.92 -7.35 -4.87
C GLY A 161 20.06 -5.82 -5.02
N SER A 162 19.00 -5.10 -5.39
CA SER A 162 19.00 -3.64 -5.47
C SER A 162 18.53 -3.00 -4.17
N GLU A 163 19.16 -1.89 -3.77
CA GLU A 163 18.71 -1.11 -2.60
C GLU A 163 17.50 -0.26 -2.95
N LEU A 164 16.47 -0.20 -2.07
CA LEU A 164 15.23 0.51 -2.32
C LEU A 164 15.41 2.04 -2.44
N LEU A 165 16.27 2.65 -1.64
CA LEU A 165 16.60 4.09 -1.60
C LEU A 165 15.36 5.02 -1.58
N PRO A 166 14.46 4.91 -0.60
CA PRO A 166 13.22 5.69 -0.56
C PRO A 166 13.51 7.18 -0.31
N ARG A 167 12.82 8.04 -1.09
CA ARG A 167 12.84 9.50 -1.04
C ARG A 167 11.41 10.04 -1.11
N PHE A 168 10.48 9.42 -0.37
CA PHE A 168 9.08 9.85 -0.29
C PHE A 168 8.97 11.23 0.38
N GLY A 169 8.02 12.02 -0.03
CA GLY A 169 7.75 13.39 0.39
C GLY A 169 7.46 14.28 -0.81
N GLU A 170 7.64 15.58 -0.65
CA GLU A 170 7.45 16.56 -1.71
C GLU A 170 8.34 16.25 -2.92
N ASP A 171 7.79 16.36 -4.12
CA ASP A 171 8.44 16.07 -5.41
C ASP A 171 9.13 14.69 -5.48
N SER A 172 8.65 13.74 -4.71
CA SER A 172 9.30 12.41 -4.54
C SER A 172 9.40 11.64 -5.85
N HIS A 173 8.45 11.78 -6.78
CA HIS A 173 8.52 11.13 -8.09
C HIS A 173 9.78 11.57 -8.84
N ALA A 174 9.96 12.88 -8.99
CA ALA A 174 11.15 13.43 -9.67
C ALA A 174 12.46 13.06 -8.93
N LEU A 175 12.46 13.00 -7.60
CA LEU A 175 13.62 12.58 -6.81
C LEU A 175 13.98 11.11 -7.06
N HIS A 176 13.00 10.21 -7.16
CA HIS A 176 13.23 8.80 -7.46
C HIS A 176 13.74 8.62 -8.91
N VAL A 177 13.14 9.29 -9.89
CA VAL A 177 13.60 9.25 -11.30
C VAL A 177 15.04 9.73 -11.40
N ARG A 178 15.37 10.91 -10.83
CA ARG A 178 16.74 11.43 -10.81
C ARG A 178 17.74 10.50 -10.12
N SER A 179 17.28 9.65 -9.18
CA SER A 179 18.13 8.65 -8.53
C SER A 179 18.30 7.35 -9.33
N GLY A 180 17.80 7.31 -10.57
CA GLY A 180 17.94 6.19 -11.50
C GLY A 180 16.82 5.14 -11.41
N ALA A 181 15.65 5.46 -10.84
CA ALA A 181 14.48 4.60 -10.92
C ALA A 181 13.79 4.77 -12.30
N VAL A 182 13.39 3.67 -12.92
CA VAL A 182 12.62 3.66 -14.16
C VAL A 182 11.20 4.16 -13.87
N ASP A 183 10.74 5.16 -14.61
CA ASP A 183 9.39 5.69 -14.49
C ASP A 183 8.37 4.80 -15.21
N LEU A 184 7.45 4.19 -14.44
CA LEU A 184 6.36 3.36 -14.96
C LEU A 184 5.10 4.17 -15.30
N THR A 185 5.05 5.46 -14.92
CA THR A 185 3.83 6.27 -14.95
C THR A 185 3.28 6.42 -16.36
N GLY A 186 4.12 6.73 -17.33
CA GLY A 186 3.68 6.93 -18.72
C GLY A 186 3.00 5.72 -19.34
N GLY A 187 3.46 4.51 -18.99
CA GLY A 187 2.91 3.26 -19.53
C GLY A 187 1.68 2.72 -18.77
N LEU A 188 1.52 3.11 -17.49
CA LEU A 188 0.52 2.48 -16.61
C LEU A 188 -0.58 3.42 -16.12
N ALA A 189 -0.41 4.74 -16.21
CA ALA A 189 -1.27 5.71 -15.54
C ALA A 189 -2.76 5.49 -15.76
N ALA A 190 -3.16 5.14 -16.97
CA ALA A 190 -4.57 4.93 -17.33
C ALA A 190 -5.13 3.59 -16.83
N SER A 191 -4.28 2.58 -16.63
CA SER A 191 -4.69 1.21 -16.27
C SER A 191 -4.65 0.92 -14.77
N VAL A 192 -4.08 1.83 -13.95
CA VAL A 192 -3.92 1.64 -12.50
C VAL A 192 -4.43 2.85 -11.69
N PRO A 193 -5.67 3.33 -11.94
CA PRO A 193 -6.17 4.54 -11.29
C PRO A 193 -6.30 4.42 -9.78
N GLY A 194 -6.68 3.26 -9.24
CA GLY A 194 -6.81 3.01 -7.82
C GLY A 194 -5.45 2.93 -7.12
N LEU A 195 -4.44 2.35 -7.76
CA LEU A 195 -3.07 2.30 -7.23
C LEU A 195 -2.45 3.71 -7.13
N ARG A 196 -2.85 4.64 -8.01
CA ARG A 196 -2.33 6.00 -8.03
C ARG A 196 -3.10 7.00 -7.14
N ARG A 197 -4.23 6.56 -6.54
CA ARG A 197 -5.12 7.43 -5.76
C ARG A 197 -4.89 7.24 -4.27
N ASP A 198 -3.88 7.90 -3.74
CA ASP A 198 -3.73 8.10 -2.30
C ASP A 198 -4.73 9.12 -1.77
N VAL A 199 -5.11 8.99 -0.51
CA VAL A 199 -6.15 9.81 0.12
C VAL A 199 -5.55 10.66 1.21
N ASP A 200 -5.27 11.92 0.93
CA ASP A 200 -4.80 12.90 1.91
C ASP A 200 -5.86 13.91 2.34
N THR A 201 -6.81 14.19 1.47
CA THR A 201 -7.86 15.18 1.67
C THR A 201 -9.26 14.60 1.45
N VAL A 202 -10.30 15.35 1.79
CA VAL A 202 -11.70 14.97 1.50
C VAL A 202 -11.97 14.89 -0.02
N VAL A 203 -11.25 15.67 -0.83
CA VAL A 203 -11.35 15.62 -2.29
C VAL A 203 -10.76 14.31 -2.83
N ASP A 204 -9.62 13.87 -2.31
CA ASP A 204 -9.03 12.59 -2.68
C ASP A 204 -9.93 11.43 -2.28
N LEU A 205 -10.53 11.51 -1.08
CA LEU A 205 -11.49 10.51 -0.61
C LEU A 205 -12.70 10.42 -1.53
N ALA A 206 -13.24 11.56 -1.97
CA ALA A 206 -14.35 11.59 -2.93
C ALA A 206 -13.94 10.93 -4.27
N ALA A 207 -12.75 11.24 -4.78
CA ALA A 207 -12.22 10.64 -6.00
C ALA A 207 -11.99 9.12 -5.84
N ALA A 208 -11.45 8.67 -4.71
CA ALA A 208 -11.28 7.24 -4.41
C ALA A 208 -12.63 6.50 -4.36
N ARG A 209 -13.67 7.12 -3.81
CA ARG A 209 -15.04 6.55 -3.77
C ARG A 209 -15.61 6.34 -5.18
N LEU A 210 -15.35 7.23 -6.11
CA LEU A 210 -15.77 7.07 -7.52
C LEU A 210 -15.08 5.88 -8.20
N LEU A 211 -13.85 5.56 -7.82
CA LEU A 211 -13.13 4.38 -8.28
C LEU A 211 -13.61 3.09 -7.60
N GLY A 212 -14.32 3.21 -6.48
CA GLY A 212 -14.75 2.10 -5.63
C GLY A 212 -13.72 1.78 -4.57
N VAL A 213 -13.99 2.18 -3.32
CA VAL A 213 -13.14 1.88 -2.16
C VAL A 213 -13.36 0.45 -1.66
N GLY A 214 -12.38 -0.07 -0.93
CA GLY A 214 -12.46 -1.39 -0.34
C GLY A 214 -13.50 -1.51 0.80
N PRO A 215 -13.77 -2.74 1.26
CA PRO A 215 -14.87 -3.01 2.21
C PRO A 215 -14.65 -2.35 3.57
N ALA A 216 -13.43 -2.30 4.09
CA ALA A 216 -13.15 -1.67 5.38
C ALA A 216 -13.39 -0.15 5.32
N THR A 217 -12.91 0.51 4.27
CA THR A 217 -13.14 1.95 4.06
C THR A 217 -14.62 2.24 3.86
N SER A 218 -15.34 1.41 3.10
CA SER A 218 -16.78 1.54 2.90
C SER A 218 -17.54 1.46 4.21
N ALA A 219 -17.24 0.49 5.06
CA ALA A 219 -17.85 0.31 6.38
C ALA A 219 -17.56 1.50 7.32
N ALA A 220 -16.29 1.98 7.33
CA ALA A 220 -15.90 3.14 8.13
C ALA A 220 -16.65 4.42 7.73
N LEU A 221 -16.87 4.63 6.43
CA LEU A 221 -17.64 5.77 5.92
C LEU A 221 -19.12 5.67 6.30
N ALA A 222 -19.72 4.47 6.24
CA ALA A 222 -21.11 4.26 6.67
C ALA A 222 -21.28 4.54 8.17
N THR A 223 -20.35 4.08 9.01
CA THR A 223 -20.36 4.35 10.45
C THR A 223 -20.24 5.85 10.75
N ALA A 224 -19.37 6.55 10.02
CA ALA A 224 -19.20 7.99 10.20
C ALA A 224 -20.47 8.77 9.81
N ALA A 225 -21.15 8.37 8.76
CA ALA A 225 -22.42 8.98 8.33
C ALA A 225 -23.54 8.76 9.38
N ALA A 226 -23.63 7.57 9.95
CA ALA A 226 -24.61 7.25 11.00
C ALA A 226 -24.40 8.06 12.30
N ASN A 227 -23.17 8.43 12.63
CA ASN A 227 -22.82 9.21 13.83
C ASN A 227 -22.97 10.74 13.63
N ALA A 228 -23.22 11.20 12.41
CA ALA A 228 -23.37 12.61 12.07
C ALA A 228 -24.83 13.07 11.94
N GLY A 229 -25.80 12.14 11.97
CA GLY A 229 -27.24 12.37 11.92
C GLY A 229 -27.89 12.19 13.29
#